data_6c3f11055c8973eb2b5af1d9b9ff0e7f
#
_entry.id   6c3f11055c8973eb2b5af1d9b9ff0e7f
#
_cell.length_a   1.000
_cell.length_b   1.000
_cell.length_c   1.000
_cell.angle_alpha   90.00
_cell.angle_beta   90.00
_cell.angle_gamma   90.00
#
_symmetry.space_group_name_H-M   'P 1'
#
loop_
_entity.id
_entity.type
_entity.pdbx_description
1 polymer ?
#
loop_
_entity_poly.entity_id
_entity_poly.type
_entity_poly.pdbx_seq_one_letter_code
_entity_poly.pdbx_strand_id
1 'polypeptide(L)'
;MRDYSFGNFISALRVRRGLSQYQLGALVGVSDKAVSKWENGVSKPRMNTIVKLAEVLDIGIDELLACKYDTFNHKRKDLFAMDEKIISKAELKMKELYGEQLPISISNRFKTEELMLKNQMMLRWMGFLGELHDRFYEEDDFFLVRGAQMGSSFIAWLLGATNVNPLPAHYYCPKCKKIEFISNVKCGLDAPDKKCLCGVAYEKDGFGIDAIHMYPLFGGCDINISDGAMELAKECFKDYFCEYSEIREIKIQKSEAEEENINKGQLTNVVRYILVPREVAVQYPGEILTLSPEEYFQKFSKFERLMIIEDPQEHSSFKEIENVKMSVVDILNYLKYAVEKKKFKIDYLEKDLNEFASKLSSASFTELLAIEGCLHGTGVWEENGEKLYAEGIPLSELITNREDAYTYLYSKLNGKCCDNPSGQVYEIVKGLQKGIYAGKGMPADLEQLLLENEVPDWYIDSMKKIHYIFPKAHLITYLKRDISNYISIKRNGEALVQKY
;
A
#
# COMPACT_ATOMS: atom_id res chain seq x y z
N MET A 1 -2.49 -17.27 -35.16
CA MET A 1 -2.21 -16.04 -34.38
C MET A 1 -3.02 -16.16 -33.11
N ARG A 2 -2.41 -16.06 -31.93
CA ARG A 2 -3.13 -16.12 -30.65
C ARG A 2 -3.90 -14.81 -30.49
N ASP A 3 -5.22 -14.92 -30.25
CA ASP A 3 -6.06 -13.74 -30.01
C ASP A 3 -6.11 -13.47 -28.50
N TYR A 4 -5.23 -12.60 -28.05
CA TYR A 4 -5.15 -12.21 -26.65
C TYR A 4 -6.21 -11.20 -26.18
N SER A 5 -6.99 -10.62 -27.13
CA SER A 5 -7.94 -9.56 -26.79
C SER A 5 -9.06 -10.07 -25.88
N PHE A 6 -9.66 -11.20 -26.21
CA PHE A 6 -10.74 -11.82 -25.43
C PHE A 6 -10.20 -12.39 -24.10
N GLY A 7 -9.03 -13.00 -24.10
CA GLY A 7 -8.40 -13.53 -22.88
C GLY A 7 -8.07 -12.44 -21.88
N ASN A 8 -7.42 -11.38 -22.32
CA ASN A 8 -7.11 -10.22 -21.48
C ASN A 8 -8.39 -9.56 -20.93
N PHE A 9 -9.45 -9.52 -21.72
CA PHE A 9 -10.71 -8.94 -21.30
C PHE A 9 -11.39 -9.76 -20.19
N ILE A 10 -11.45 -11.10 -20.33
CA ILE A 10 -11.94 -12.00 -19.25
C ILE A 10 -11.09 -11.87 -17.99
N SER A 11 -9.76 -11.86 -18.15
CA SER A 11 -8.84 -11.73 -17.02
C SER A 11 -9.09 -10.43 -16.25
N ALA A 12 -9.22 -9.31 -16.95
CA ALA A 12 -9.50 -8.02 -16.34
C ALA A 12 -10.85 -8.01 -15.60
N LEU A 13 -11.90 -8.57 -16.19
CA LEU A 13 -13.22 -8.67 -15.55
C LEU A 13 -13.19 -9.58 -14.32
N ARG A 14 -12.52 -10.73 -14.41
CA ARG A 14 -12.36 -11.65 -13.29
C ARG A 14 -11.63 -10.99 -12.11
N VAL A 15 -10.53 -10.33 -12.40
CA VAL A 15 -9.74 -9.61 -11.37
C VAL A 15 -10.58 -8.49 -10.76
N ARG A 16 -11.32 -7.74 -11.57
CA ARG A 16 -12.28 -6.72 -11.11
C ARG A 16 -13.32 -7.27 -10.12
N ARG A 17 -13.73 -8.54 -10.30
CA ARG A 17 -14.66 -9.26 -9.41
C ARG A 17 -13.96 -9.89 -8.20
N GLY A 18 -12.64 -9.75 -8.06
CA GLY A 18 -11.85 -10.36 -6.98
C GLY A 18 -11.82 -11.89 -7.04
N LEU A 19 -12.07 -12.47 -8.21
CA LEU A 19 -12.12 -13.93 -8.40
C LEU A 19 -10.75 -14.48 -8.82
N SER A 20 -10.33 -15.61 -8.23
CA SER A 20 -9.26 -16.42 -8.78
C SER A 20 -9.72 -17.17 -10.05
N GLN A 21 -8.80 -17.68 -10.87
CA GLN A 21 -9.15 -18.53 -12.02
C GLN A 21 -9.94 -19.77 -11.58
N TYR A 22 -9.60 -20.34 -10.43
CA TYR A 22 -10.33 -21.45 -9.82
C TYR A 22 -11.77 -21.08 -9.45
N GLN A 23 -11.96 -19.94 -8.79
CA GLN A 23 -13.29 -19.46 -8.39
C GLN A 23 -14.16 -19.13 -9.60
N LEU A 24 -13.61 -18.45 -10.61
CA LEU A 24 -14.34 -18.22 -11.86
C LEU A 24 -14.69 -19.54 -12.54
N GLY A 25 -13.74 -20.48 -12.62
CA GLY A 25 -13.98 -21.81 -13.18
C GLY A 25 -15.11 -22.55 -12.48
N ALA A 26 -15.11 -22.57 -11.15
CA ALA A 26 -16.16 -23.19 -10.33
C ALA A 26 -17.54 -22.56 -10.59
N LEU A 27 -17.62 -21.22 -10.67
CA LEU A 27 -18.88 -20.50 -10.90
C LEU A 27 -19.46 -20.75 -12.30
N VAL A 28 -18.61 -20.89 -13.32
CA VAL A 28 -19.08 -21.15 -14.69
C VAL A 28 -19.10 -22.63 -15.07
N GLY A 29 -18.68 -23.51 -14.15
CA GLY A 29 -18.73 -24.97 -14.33
C GLY A 29 -17.61 -25.55 -15.18
N VAL A 30 -16.37 -25.00 -15.06
CA VAL A 30 -15.17 -25.46 -15.76
C VAL A 30 -13.96 -25.52 -14.80
N SER A 31 -12.86 -26.14 -15.26
CA SER A 31 -11.61 -26.11 -14.47
C SER A 31 -10.90 -24.76 -14.59
N ASP A 32 -10.07 -24.47 -13.59
CA ASP A 32 -9.11 -23.34 -13.58
C ASP A 32 -8.17 -23.35 -14.80
N LYS A 33 -7.75 -24.55 -15.23
CA LYS A 33 -6.95 -24.75 -16.45
C LYS A 33 -7.67 -24.30 -17.72
N ALA A 34 -9.00 -24.43 -17.77
CA ALA A 34 -9.78 -23.92 -18.88
C ALA A 34 -9.82 -22.38 -18.87
N VAL A 35 -10.04 -21.77 -17.71
CA VAL A 35 -10.00 -20.31 -17.54
C VAL A 35 -8.62 -19.76 -17.93
N SER A 36 -7.56 -20.39 -17.43
CA SER A 36 -6.16 -20.02 -17.77
C SER A 36 -5.88 -20.10 -19.28
N LYS A 37 -6.41 -21.12 -19.97
CA LYS A 37 -6.27 -21.22 -21.44
C LYS A 37 -7.01 -20.12 -22.17
N TRP A 38 -8.14 -19.68 -21.68
CA TRP A 38 -8.90 -18.57 -22.25
C TRP A 38 -8.14 -17.25 -22.06
N GLU A 39 -7.70 -16.98 -20.83
CA GLU A 39 -6.98 -15.75 -20.50
C GLU A 39 -5.64 -15.64 -21.27
N ASN A 40 -4.98 -16.77 -21.52
CA ASN A 40 -3.76 -16.82 -22.31
C ASN A 40 -4.00 -16.92 -23.85
N GLY A 41 -5.24 -16.80 -24.31
CA GLY A 41 -5.60 -16.83 -25.73
C GLY A 41 -5.34 -18.18 -26.42
N VAL A 42 -5.17 -19.25 -25.63
CA VAL A 42 -4.91 -20.62 -26.13
C VAL A 42 -6.19 -21.27 -26.67
N SER A 43 -7.33 -20.96 -26.05
CA SER A 43 -8.65 -21.42 -26.49
C SER A 43 -9.71 -20.39 -26.15
N LYS A 44 -10.92 -20.53 -26.74
CA LYS A 44 -12.08 -19.70 -26.41
C LYS A 44 -13.16 -20.56 -25.74
N PRO A 45 -13.94 -20.00 -24.79
CA PRO A 45 -15.08 -20.70 -24.20
C PRO A 45 -16.18 -20.94 -25.24
N ARG A 46 -16.98 -21.98 -25.02
CA ARG A 46 -18.15 -22.26 -25.85
C ARG A 46 -19.28 -21.27 -25.50
N MET A 47 -20.24 -21.09 -26.42
CA MET A 47 -21.32 -20.10 -26.25
C MET A 47 -22.08 -20.27 -24.92
N ASN A 48 -22.42 -21.49 -24.53
CA ASN A 48 -23.09 -21.73 -23.24
C ASN A 48 -22.25 -21.32 -22.02
N THR A 49 -20.93 -21.34 -22.14
CA THR A 49 -20.01 -20.87 -21.08
C THR A 49 -19.87 -19.36 -21.15
N ILE A 50 -19.94 -18.76 -22.33
CA ILE A 50 -19.94 -17.29 -22.52
C ILE A 50 -21.15 -16.66 -21.84
N VAL A 51 -22.33 -17.27 -21.94
CA VAL A 51 -23.55 -16.82 -21.24
C VAL A 51 -23.31 -16.79 -19.71
N LYS A 52 -22.79 -17.88 -19.15
CA LYS A 52 -22.47 -17.96 -17.72
C LYS A 52 -21.36 -17.00 -17.30
N LEU A 53 -20.35 -16.81 -18.15
CA LEU A 53 -19.30 -15.82 -17.92
C LEU A 53 -19.88 -14.41 -17.86
N ALA A 54 -20.80 -14.06 -18.77
CA ALA A 54 -21.47 -12.78 -18.80
C ALA A 54 -22.26 -12.53 -17.50
N GLU A 55 -23.02 -13.53 -17.03
CA GLU A 55 -23.76 -13.48 -15.76
C GLU A 55 -22.80 -13.31 -14.54
N VAL A 56 -21.77 -14.16 -14.44
CA VAL A 56 -20.83 -14.15 -13.31
C VAL A 56 -20.00 -12.87 -13.30
N LEU A 57 -19.61 -12.39 -14.47
CA LEU A 57 -18.80 -11.19 -14.64
C LEU A 57 -19.64 -9.90 -14.71
N ASP A 58 -20.98 -10.00 -14.67
CA ASP A 58 -21.94 -8.89 -14.72
C ASP A 58 -21.68 -7.95 -15.91
N ILE A 59 -21.72 -8.52 -17.08
CA ILE A 59 -21.50 -7.84 -18.34
C ILE A 59 -22.48 -8.36 -19.39
N GLY A 60 -22.87 -7.53 -20.35
CA GLY A 60 -23.69 -7.97 -21.48
C GLY A 60 -22.99 -9.03 -22.35
N ILE A 61 -23.74 -10.01 -22.84
CA ILE A 61 -23.16 -11.07 -23.69
C ILE A 61 -22.53 -10.44 -24.96
N ASP A 62 -23.20 -9.44 -25.54
CA ASP A 62 -22.71 -8.75 -26.73
C ASP A 62 -21.42 -7.97 -26.43
N GLU A 63 -21.34 -7.34 -25.27
CA GLU A 63 -20.14 -6.64 -24.79
C GLU A 63 -18.98 -7.63 -24.53
N LEU A 64 -19.29 -8.78 -23.91
CA LEU A 64 -18.30 -9.83 -23.69
C LEU A 64 -17.77 -10.42 -24.99
N LEU A 65 -18.65 -10.67 -25.97
CA LEU A 65 -18.28 -11.19 -27.30
C LEU A 65 -17.51 -10.18 -28.15
N ALA A 66 -17.95 -8.91 -28.10
CA ALA A 66 -17.26 -7.83 -28.80
C ALA A 66 -15.90 -7.47 -28.17
N CYS A 67 -15.60 -7.98 -26.97
CA CYS A 67 -14.47 -7.51 -26.14
C CYS A 67 -14.51 -5.99 -25.99
N LYS A 68 -15.72 -5.44 -25.95
CA LYS A 68 -15.96 -4.01 -25.99
C LYS A 68 -16.82 -3.61 -24.81
N TYR A 69 -16.27 -2.73 -23.98
CA TYR A 69 -17.10 -1.73 -23.33
C TYR A 69 -17.39 -0.66 -24.36
N ASP A 70 -18.54 -0.72 -25.03
CA ASP A 70 -18.84 0.17 -26.18
C ASP A 70 -19.04 1.65 -25.83
N THR A 71 -19.14 1.99 -24.57
CA THR A 71 -19.17 3.39 -24.09
C THR A 71 -17.78 4.03 -23.97
N PHE A 72 -16.68 3.29 -24.25
CA PHE A 72 -15.30 3.74 -24.03
C PHE A 72 -14.50 4.02 -25.32
N ASN A 73 -15.00 3.76 -26.52
CA ASN A 73 -14.15 3.76 -27.71
C ASN A 73 -13.67 5.14 -28.20
N HIS A 74 -14.37 6.23 -27.93
CA HIS A 74 -13.84 7.59 -28.21
C HIS A 74 -12.88 8.07 -27.11
N LYS A 75 -13.12 7.69 -25.85
CA LYS A 75 -12.28 8.04 -24.72
C LYS A 75 -11.02 7.15 -24.56
N ARG A 76 -10.94 6.00 -25.24
CA ARG A 76 -9.78 5.08 -25.14
C ARG A 76 -8.48 5.67 -25.64
N LYS A 77 -8.49 6.49 -26.69
CA LYS A 77 -7.28 7.15 -27.22
C LYS A 77 -6.71 8.12 -26.20
N ASP A 78 -7.57 8.90 -25.56
CA ASP A 78 -7.16 9.88 -24.55
C ASP A 78 -6.69 9.20 -23.26
N LEU A 79 -7.34 8.08 -22.89
CA LEU A 79 -6.95 7.26 -21.73
C LEU A 79 -5.60 6.58 -21.93
N PHE A 80 -5.32 6.03 -23.12
CA PHE A 80 -4.00 5.46 -23.42
C PHE A 80 -2.91 6.53 -23.45
N ALA A 81 -3.20 7.69 -24.01
CA ALA A 81 -2.25 8.81 -24.01
C ALA A 81 -1.93 9.28 -22.59
N MET A 82 -2.91 9.25 -21.69
CA MET A 82 -2.72 9.57 -20.28
C MET A 82 -1.89 8.51 -19.55
N ASP A 83 -2.20 7.23 -19.74
CA ASP A 83 -1.45 6.13 -19.15
C ASP A 83 0.02 6.15 -19.63
N GLU A 84 0.26 6.40 -20.93
CA GLU A 84 1.61 6.59 -21.47
C GLU A 84 2.32 7.80 -20.87
N LYS A 85 1.62 8.91 -20.67
CA LYS A 85 2.18 10.11 -20.03
C LYS A 85 2.59 9.84 -18.58
N ILE A 86 1.77 9.12 -17.81
CA ILE A 86 2.06 8.76 -16.42
C ILE A 86 3.30 7.85 -16.37
N ILE A 87 3.34 6.81 -17.19
CA ILE A 87 4.50 5.89 -17.28
C ILE A 87 5.75 6.63 -17.70
N SER A 88 5.67 7.51 -18.72
CA SER A 88 6.82 8.30 -19.18
C SER A 88 7.35 9.24 -18.11
N LYS A 89 6.46 9.88 -17.31
CA LYS A 89 6.86 10.70 -16.15
C LYS A 89 7.62 9.87 -15.12
N ALA A 90 7.12 8.69 -14.78
CA ALA A 90 7.78 7.78 -13.85
C ALA A 90 9.13 7.28 -14.37
N GLU A 91 9.21 6.91 -15.66
CA GLU A 91 10.47 6.48 -16.30
C GLU A 91 11.53 7.60 -16.32
N LEU A 92 11.12 8.83 -16.63
CA LEU A 92 12.00 9.98 -16.59
C LEU A 92 12.56 10.18 -15.17
N LYS A 93 11.70 10.11 -14.15
CA LYS A 93 12.12 10.24 -12.75
C LYS A 93 13.05 9.11 -12.31
N MET A 94 12.82 7.90 -12.76
CA MET A 94 13.70 6.75 -12.51
C MET A 94 15.10 7.00 -13.08
N LYS A 95 15.19 7.49 -14.31
CA LYS A 95 16.48 7.83 -14.97
C LYS A 95 17.18 9.03 -14.30
N GLU A 96 16.40 10.00 -13.86
CA GLU A 96 16.93 11.15 -13.11
C GLU A 96 17.60 10.72 -11.80
N LEU A 97 16.98 9.77 -11.07
CA LEU A 97 17.49 9.27 -9.79
C LEU A 97 18.66 8.29 -9.96
N TYR A 98 18.51 7.32 -10.84
CA TYR A 98 19.39 6.15 -10.95
C TYR A 98 20.26 6.13 -12.22
N GLY A 99 20.13 7.13 -13.13
CA GLY A 99 20.88 7.23 -14.36
C GLY A 99 20.30 6.42 -15.52
N GLU A 100 20.90 6.57 -16.69
CA GLU A 100 20.46 5.86 -17.92
C GLU A 100 20.81 4.37 -17.92
N GLN A 101 21.91 4.00 -17.26
CA GLN A 101 22.36 2.61 -17.14
C GLN A 101 21.81 1.97 -15.86
N LEU A 102 20.54 1.56 -15.94
CA LEU A 102 19.84 0.99 -14.80
C LEU A 102 20.27 -0.44 -14.51
N PRO A 103 20.42 -0.85 -13.24
CA PRO A 103 20.51 -2.25 -12.85
C PRO A 103 19.31 -3.05 -13.37
N ILE A 104 19.55 -4.28 -13.79
CA ILE A 104 18.51 -5.19 -14.33
C ILE A 104 17.34 -5.35 -13.34
N SER A 105 17.62 -5.41 -12.05
CA SER A 105 16.60 -5.54 -11.00
C SER A 105 15.62 -4.36 -10.97
N ILE A 106 16.09 -3.14 -11.14
CA ILE A 106 15.26 -1.93 -11.20
C ILE A 106 14.44 -1.92 -12.49
N SER A 107 15.09 -2.16 -13.63
CA SER A 107 14.39 -2.22 -14.91
C SER A 107 13.30 -3.31 -14.93
N ASN A 108 13.60 -4.49 -14.38
CA ASN A 108 12.63 -5.57 -14.29
C ASN A 108 11.48 -5.21 -13.34
N ARG A 109 11.76 -4.59 -12.19
CA ARG A 109 10.73 -4.12 -11.27
C ARG A 109 9.77 -3.14 -11.96
N PHE A 110 10.31 -2.12 -12.61
CA PHE A 110 9.53 -1.12 -13.34
C PHE A 110 8.65 -1.77 -14.42
N LYS A 111 9.23 -2.60 -15.28
CA LYS A 111 8.50 -3.31 -16.34
C LYS A 111 7.42 -4.25 -15.82
N THR A 112 7.69 -4.94 -14.72
CA THR A 112 6.71 -5.83 -14.08
C THR A 112 5.52 -5.02 -13.60
N GLU A 113 5.75 -3.90 -12.90
CA GLU A 113 4.67 -3.04 -12.43
C GLU A 113 3.93 -2.37 -13.59
N GLU A 114 4.62 -1.90 -14.62
CA GLU A 114 4.00 -1.38 -15.84
C GLU A 114 3.02 -2.37 -16.45
N LEU A 115 3.43 -3.64 -16.57
CA LEU A 115 2.56 -4.71 -17.09
C LEU A 115 1.37 -4.99 -16.18
N MET A 116 1.58 -4.97 -14.85
CA MET A 116 0.51 -5.17 -13.86
C MET A 116 -0.50 -4.03 -13.87
N LEU A 117 -0.05 -2.80 -14.08
CA LEU A 117 -0.86 -1.58 -14.04
C LEU A 117 -1.49 -1.23 -15.37
N LYS A 118 -1.00 -1.80 -16.46
CA LYS A 118 -1.47 -1.50 -17.81
C LYS A 118 -2.96 -1.77 -17.96
N ASN A 119 -3.70 -0.77 -18.43
CA ASN A 119 -5.16 -0.79 -18.55
C ASN A 119 -5.92 -0.88 -17.21
N GLN A 120 -5.32 -0.47 -16.12
CA GLN A 120 -5.94 -0.46 -14.80
C GLN A 120 -6.14 0.96 -14.27
N MET A 121 -7.24 1.20 -13.57
CA MET A 121 -7.51 2.50 -12.93
C MET A 121 -6.44 2.87 -11.89
N MET A 122 -5.72 1.89 -11.35
CA MET A 122 -4.67 2.11 -10.36
C MET A 122 -3.57 3.05 -10.87
N LEU A 123 -3.19 2.94 -12.15
CA LEU A 123 -2.20 3.84 -12.75
C LEU A 123 -2.68 5.30 -12.75
N ARG A 124 -3.98 5.52 -12.98
CA ARG A 124 -4.58 6.86 -12.91
C ARG A 124 -4.60 7.41 -11.50
N TRP A 125 -4.91 6.57 -10.52
CA TRP A 125 -4.78 6.96 -9.12
C TRP A 125 -3.35 7.37 -8.77
N MET A 126 -2.35 6.65 -9.25
CA MET A 126 -0.94 7.01 -9.06
C MET A 126 -0.60 8.35 -9.74
N GLY A 127 -1.09 8.55 -10.96
CA GLY A 127 -0.91 9.81 -11.69
C GLY A 127 -1.58 11.00 -11.00
N PHE A 128 -2.82 10.82 -10.54
CA PHE A 128 -3.55 11.82 -9.75
C PHE A 128 -2.81 12.17 -8.45
N LEU A 129 -2.40 11.17 -7.69
CA LEU A 129 -1.70 11.40 -6.43
C LEU A 129 -0.34 12.06 -6.63
N GLY A 130 0.35 11.73 -7.73
CA GLY A 130 1.61 12.39 -8.10
C GLY A 130 1.41 13.83 -8.54
N GLU A 131 0.31 14.17 -9.20
CA GLU A 131 -0.03 15.57 -9.50
C GLU A 131 -0.44 16.35 -8.25
N LEU A 132 -1.22 15.69 -7.38
CA LEU A 132 -1.62 16.27 -6.10
C LEU A 132 -0.39 16.56 -5.23
N HIS A 133 0.55 15.60 -5.15
CA HIS A 133 1.82 15.79 -4.46
C HIS A 133 2.57 17.03 -4.97
N ASP A 134 2.70 17.19 -6.28
CA ASP A 134 3.43 18.32 -6.86
C ASP A 134 2.77 19.66 -6.48
N ARG A 135 1.44 19.76 -6.52
CA ARG A 135 0.70 20.97 -6.13
C ARG A 135 0.83 21.27 -4.63
N PHE A 136 0.70 20.27 -3.78
CA PHE A 136 0.87 20.43 -2.33
C PHE A 136 2.32 20.82 -1.98
N TYR A 137 3.28 20.26 -2.71
CA TYR A 137 4.68 20.64 -2.55
C TYR A 137 4.94 22.11 -2.97
N GLU A 138 4.31 22.59 -4.02
CA GLU A 138 4.44 24.00 -4.47
C GLU A 138 3.84 24.97 -3.44
N GLU A 139 2.66 24.68 -2.91
CA GLU A 139 1.97 25.49 -1.90
C GLU A 139 2.56 25.32 -0.48
N ASP A 140 3.45 24.35 -0.29
CA ASP A 140 4.00 23.95 1.03
C ASP A 140 2.96 23.43 2.00
N ASP A 141 1.88 22.86 1.49
CA ASP A 141 0.82 22.21 2.24
C ASP A 141 1.11 20.73 2.44
N PHE A 142 0.80 20.20 3.63
CA PHE A 142 1.07 18.79 3.95
C PHE A 142 0.13 17.84 3.23
N PHE A 143 0.72 16.78 2.71
CA PHE A 143 0.02 15.71 2.02
C PHE A 143 0.62 14.34 2.36
N LEU A 144 -0.24 13.37 2.65
CA LEU A 144 0.17 12.00 2.96
C LEU A 144 -0.83 10.99 2.42
N VAL A 145 -0.38 10.08 1.58
CA VAL A 145 -1.22 8.98 1.07
C VAL A 145 -1.20 7.82 2.06
N ARG A 146 -2.39 7.44 2.53
CA ARG A 146 -2.60 6.26 3.35
C ARG A 146 -2.89 5.09 2.43
N GLY A 147 -2.03 4.10 2.38
CA GLY A 147 -2.41 2.93 1.60
C GLY A 147 -1.25 1.99 1.31
N ALA A 148 -1.51 0.72 1.59
CA ALA A 148 -0.55 -0.36 1.42
C ALA A 148 -0.20 -0.62 -0.05
N GLN A 149 -1.18 -0.48 -0.95
CA GLN A 149 -0.94 -0.75 -2.37
C GLN A 149 -0.04 0.31 -3.02
N MET A 150 -0.28 1.59 -2.73
CA MET A 150 0.57 2.67 -3.23
C MET A 150 2.00 2.51 -2.74
N GLY A 151 2.21 2.27 -1.45
CA GLY A 151 3.53 2.06 -0.87
C GLY A 151 4.22 0.75 -1.28
N SER A 152 3.53 -0.15 -1.97
CA SER A 152 4.11 -1.35 -2.56
C SER A 152 4.52 -1.15 -4.03
N SER A 153 4.25 0.01 -4.63
CA SER A 153 4.54 0.32 -6.03
C SER A 153 5.74 1.23 -6.19
N PHE A 154 6.69 0.80 -6.98
CA PHE A 154 7.84 1.59 -7.38
C PHE A 154 7.44 2.75 -8.30
N ILE A 155 6.48 2.52 -9.20
CA ILE A 155 5.91 3.57 -10.08
C ILE A 155 5.21 4.65 -9.24
N ALA A 156 4.42 4.26 -8.23
CA ALA A 156 3.78 5.22 -7.34
C ALA A 156 4.81 6.07 -6.57
N TRP A 157 5.90 5.46 -6.10
CA TRP A 157 6.97 6.19 -5.44
C TRP A 157 7.69 7.17 -6.38
N LEU A 158 8.00 6.76 -7.60
CA LEU A 158 8.62 7.63 -8.61
C LEU A 158 7.74 8.85 -8.95
N LEU A 159 6.43 8.70 -8.87
CA LEU A 159 5.46 9.77 -9.11
C LEU A 159 5.22 10.68 -7.89
N GLY A 160 5.76 10.36 -6.72
CA GLY A 160 5.45 11.07 -5.48
C GLY A 160 4.11 10.68 -4.83
N ALA A 161 3.40 9.69 -5.39
CA ALA A 161 2.15 9.20 -4.83
C ALA A 161 2.30 8.45 -3.50
N THR A 162 3.52 8.17 -3.08
CA THR A 162 3.87 7.58 -1.78
C THR A 162 5.30 7.95 -1.40
N ASN A 163 5.56 8.08 -0.10
CA ASN A 163 6.92 8.30 0.44
C ASN A 163 7.69 6.99 0.70
N VAL A 164 7.14 5.84 0.28
CA VAL A 164 7.71 4.50 0.51
C VAL A 164 8.38 3.97 -0.76
N ASN A 165 9.70 3.85 -0.75
CA ASN A 165 10.45 3.19 -1.82
C ASN A 165 10.43 1.67 -1.64
N PRO A 166 9.70 0.90 -2.48
CA PRO A 166 9.56 -0.53 -2.29
C PRO A 166 10.76 -1.36 -2.73
N LEU A 167 11.76 -0.74 -3.38
CA LEU A 167 12.98 -1.46 -3.78
C LEU A 167 13.69 -2.08 -2.59
N PRO A 168 14.52 -3.11 -2.77
CA PRO A 168 15.42 -3.60 -1.74
C PRO A 168 16.32 -2.48 -1.20
N ALA A 169 16.80 -2.64 0.04
CA ALA A 169 17.74 -1.71 0.67
C ALA A 169 18.92 -1.41 -0.25
N HIS A 170 19.22 -0.12 -0.47
CA HIS A 170 20.29 0.28 -1.38
C HIS A 170 20.87 1.65 -1.04
N TYR A 171 22.10 1.86 -1.52
CA TYR A 171 22.70 3.17 -1.66
C TYR A 171 22.53 3.68 -3.07
N TYR A 172 22.32 4.98 -3.26
CA TYR A 172 22.45 5.63 -4.57
C TYR A 172 23.20 6.95 -4.44
N CYS A 173 24.02 7.24 -5.44
CA CYS A 173 24.79 8.47 -5.46
C CYS A 173 24.02 9.55 -6.22
N PRO A 174 23.66 10.70 -5.60
CA PRO A 174 22.91 11.74 -6.29
C PRO A 174 23.69 12.38 -7.44
N LYS A 175 25.04 12.33 -7.42
CA LYS A 175 25.90 12.92 -8.45
C LYS A 175 26.18 11.98 -9.62
N CYS A 176 26.74 10.81 -9.38
CA CYS A 176 27.16 9.89 -10.43
C CYS A 176 26.15 8.77 -10.71
N LYS A 177 25.02 8.78 -10.02
CA LYS A 177 23.89 7.85 -10.19
C LYS A 177 24.22 6.37 -9.92
N LYS A 178 25.40 6.10 -9.34
CA LYS A 178 25.77 4.75 -8.97
C LYS A 178 24.84 4.22 -7.88
N ILE A 179 24.37 2.99 -8.04
CA ILE A 179 23.53 2.29 -7.09
C ILE A 179 24.24 1.03 -6.56
N GLU A 180 24.06 0.74 -5.28
CA GLU A 180 24.60 -0.46 -4.62
C GLU A 180 23.54 -1.07 -3.71
N PHE A 181 23.03 -2.26 -4.04
CA PHE A 181 22.11 -3.00 -3.17
C PHE A 181 22.80 -3.54 -1.93
N ILE A 182 22.06 -3.61 -0.83
CA ILE A 182 22.55 -4.00 0.49
C ILE A 182 21.76 -5.23 0.95
N SER A 183 22.44 -6.32 1.28
CA SER A 183 21.79 -7.58 1.68
C SER A 183 21.75 -7.83 3.19
N ASN A 184 22.52 -7.09 3.97
CA ASN A 184 22.66 -7.31 5.41
C ASN A 184 21.78 -6.42 6.28
N VAL A 185 20.88 -5.63 5.67
CA VAL A 185 19.87 -4.82 6.35
C VAL A 185 18.51 -5.00 5.69
N LYS A 186 17.42 -4.91 6.45
CA LYS A 186 16.04 -5.00 5.96
C LYS A 186 15.54 -3.68 5.37
N CYS A 187 16.18 -2.57 5.75
CA CYS A 187 15.81 -1.22 5.34
C CYS A 187 17.07 -0.43 5.02
N GLY A 188 17.05 0.34 3.92
CA GLY A 188 18.19 1.18 3.53
C GLY A 188 18.55 2.23 4.56
N LEU A 189 17.59 2.74 5.35
CA LEU A 189 17.84 3.72 6.41
C LEU A 189 18.74 3.18 7.54
N ASP A 190 18.77 1.86 7.73
CA ASP A 190 19.61 1.20 8.73
C ASP A 190 21.05 0.98 8.26
N ALA A 191 21.34 1.25 7.00
CA ALA A 191 22.67 1.10 6.45
C ALA A 191 23.63 2.18 7.01
N PRO A 192 24.91 1.86 7.26
CA PRO A 192 25.90 2.83 7.72
C PRO A 192 26.11 3.93 6.68
N ASP A 193 26.50 5.13 7.13
CA ASP A 193 26.83 6.22 6.22
C ASP A 193 28.08 5.89 5.40
N LYS A 194 28.01 6.15 4.10
CA LYS A 194 29.05 5.79 3.13
C LYS A 194 29.22 6.91 2.12
N LYS A 195 30.46 7.10 1.64
CA LYS A 195 30.76 8.02 0.52
C LYS A 195 30.98 7.24 -0.77
N CYS A 196 30.45 7.79 -1.83
CA CYS A 196 30.73 7.32 -3.20
C CYS A 196 32.20 7.60 -3.57
N LEU A 197 32.72 6.84 -4.52
CA LEU A 197 34.06 7.08 -5.08
C LEU A 197 34.23 8.50 -5.68
N CYS A 198 33.13 9.17 -6.05
CA CYS A 198 33.15 10.57 -6.50
C CYS A 198 33.21 11.59 -5.35
N GLY A 199 33.33 11.13 -4.08
CA GLY A 199 33.44 11.95 -2.88
C GLY A 199 32.11 12.40 -2.28
N VAL A 200 30.98 12.25 -2.97
CA VAL A 200 29.64 12.62 -2.49
C VAL A 200 29.10 11.54 -1.56
N ALA A 201 28.40 11.94 -0.50
CA ALA A 201 27.70 10.99 0.37
C ALA A 201 26.63 10.24 -0.44
N TYR A 202 26.51 8.93 -0.21
CA TYR A 202 25.40 8.16 -0.72
C TYR A 202 24.11 8.54 0.00
N GLU A 203 23.02 8.61 -0.74
CA GLU A 203 21.68 8.52 -0.18
C GLU A 203 21.34 7.05 0.08
N LYS A 204 20.47 6.81 1.07
CA LYS A 204 20.08 5.48 1.54
C LYS A 204 18.57 5.34 1.47
N ASP A 205 18.07 4.28 0.84
CA ASP A 205 16.63 4.05 0.70
C ASP A 205 16.31 2.56 0.47
N GLY A 206 15.03 2.25 0.36
CA GLY A 206 14.52 0.93 0.04
C GLY A 206 14.08 0.12 1.26
N PHE A 207 12.86 -0.43 1.16
CA PHE A 207 12.19 -1.16 2.24
C PHE A 207 11.88 -2.62 1.90
N GLY A 208 12.27 -3.09 0.71
CA GLY A 208 12.15 -4.49 0.31
C GLY A 208 10.71 -5.01 0.27
N ILE A 209 9.81 -4.28 -0.41
CA ILE A 209 8.40 -4.67 -0.55
C ILE A 209 8.18 -5.28 -1.95
N ASP A 210 7.67 -6.52 -2.00
CA ASP A 210 7.40 -7.21 -3.26
C ASP A 210 6.17 -6.62 -3.98
N ALA A 211 6.21 -6.59 -5.33
CA ALA A 211 5.13 -6.07 -6.16
C ALA A 211 3.80 -6.84 -5.99
N ILE A 212 3.84 -8.09 -5.53
CA ILE A 212 2.63 -8.88 -5.26
C ILE A 212 1.68 -8.18 -4.26
N HIS A 213 2.22 -7.35 -3.37
CA HIS A 213 1.43 -6.61 -2.38
C HIS A 213 0.65 -5.44 -2.96
N MET A 214 0.83 -5.10 -4.24
CA MET A 214 -0.05 -4.21 -4.96
C MET A 214 -1.45 -4.80 -5.16
N TYR A 215 -1.58 -6.14 -5.11
CA TYR A 215 -2.88 -6.80 -5.23
C TYR A 215 -3.67 -6.81 -3.90
N PRO A 216 -5.02 -6.83 -3.95
CA PRO A 216 -5.85 -6.63 -5.13
C PRO A 216 -5.76 -5.17 -5.59
N LEU A 217 -5.56 -4.96 -6.89
CA LEU A 217 -5.63 -3.65 -7.51
C LEU A 217 -7.09 -3.19 -7.48
N PHE A 218 -7.43 -2.31 -6.57
CA PHE A 218 -8.78 -1.77 -6.52
C PHE A 218 -8.78 -0.26 -6.28
N GLY A 219 -9.89 0.31 -6.58
CA GLY A 219 -10.07 1.68 -6.69
C GLY A 219 -10.26 2.42 -5.40
N GLY A 220 -9.29 3.22 -5.08
CA GLY A 220 -9.43 4.22 -4.06
C GLY A 220 -8.22 4.35 -3.16
N CYS A 221 -8.15 5.48 -2.55
CA CYS A 221 -7.14 5.78 -1.55
C CYS A 221 -7.69 6.70 -0.47
N ASP A 222 -7.00 6.72 0.63
CA ASP A 222 -7.24 7.64 1.72
C ASP A 222 -6.02 8.59 1.80
N ILE A 223 -6.25 9.89 1.94
CA ILE A 223 -5.21 10.89 2.07
C ILE A 223 -5.41 11.73 3.34
N ASN A 224 -4.30 12.11 3.97
CA ASN A 224 -4.28 13.13 5.01
C ASN A 224 -3.69 14.41 4.41
N ILE A 225 -4.26 15.54 4.77
CA ILE A 225 -3.84 16.87 4.33
C ILE A 225 -3.80 17.82 5.53
N SER A 226 -3.09 18.95 5.35
CA SER A 226 -3.10 20.04 6.32
C SER A 226 -4.50 20.66 6.48
N ASP A 227 -4.73 21.29 7.63
CA ASP A 227 -5.94 22.08 7.88
C ASP A 227 -6.03 23.24 6.86
N GLY A 228 -7.19 23.38 6.24
CA GLY A 228 -7.45 24.40 5.20
C GLY A 228 -7.13 23.99 3.76
N ALA A 229 -6.44 22.87 3.51
CA ALA A 229 -6.08 22.42 2.16
C ALA A 229 -7.18 21.57 1.48
N MET A 230 -8.35 21.42 2.11
CA MET A 230 -9.46 20.57 1.61
C MET A 230 -9.94 20.97 0.22
N GLU A 231 -10.09 22.25 -0.05
CA GLU A 231 -10.62 22.71 -1.35
C GLU A 231 -9.62 22.43 -2.49
N LEU A 232 -8.32 22.62 -2.25
CA LEU A 232 -7.29 22.25 -3.23
C LEU A 232 -7.36 20.77 -3.60
N ALA A 233 -7.47 19.88 -2.59
CA ALA A 233 -7.59 18.44 -2.83
C ALA A 233 -8.86 18.07 -3.61
N LYS A 234 -10.00 18.71 -3.29
CA LYS A 234 -11.28 18.50 -4.00
C LYS A 234 -11.22 18.96 -5.44
N GLU A 235 -10.67 20.13 -5.71
CA GLU A 235 -10.53 20.68 -7.05
C GLU A 235 -9.64 19.77 -7.90
N CYS A 236 -8.44 19.42 -7.41
CA CYS A 236 -7.56 18.49 -8.09
C CYS A 236 -8.23 17.16 -8.44
N PHE A 237 -9.01 16.61 -7.49
CA PHE A 237 -9.72 15.36 -7.71
C PHE A 237 -10.81 15.49 -8.79
N LYS A 238 -11.61 16.54 -8.72
CA LYS A 238 -12.65 16.80 -9.71
C LYS A 238 -12.05 17.03 -11.10
N ASP A 239 -11.02 17.87 -11.20
CA ASP A 239 -10.34 18.15 -12.47
C ASP A 239 -9.77 16.89 -13.11
N TYR A 240 -9.17 16.02 -12.31
CA TYR A 240 -8.53 14.81 -12.80
C TYR A 240 -9.50 13.73 -13.25
N PHE A 241 -10.64 13.57 -12.55
CA PHE A 241 -11.56 12.48 -12.79
C PHE A 241 -12.89 12.86 -13.49
N CYS A 242 -13.20 14.16 -13.64
CA CYS A 242 -14.49 14.60 -14.20
C CYS A 242 -14.77 14.10 -15.63
N GLU A 243 -13.73 13.85 -16.44
CA GLU A 243 -13.90 13.34 -17.79
C GLU A 243 -14.26 11.86 -17.84
N TYR A 244 -13.96 11.10 -16.78
CA TYR A 244 -14.01 9.64 -16.75
C TYR A 244 -15.19 9.08 -15.99
N SER A 245 -15.61 9.75 -14.94
CA SER A 245 -16.62 9.27 -14.01
C SER A 245 -17.45 10.42 -13.46
N GLU A 246 -18.65 10.13 -13.03
CA GLU A 246 -19.41 11.06 -12.21
C GLU A 246 -18.90 10.98 -10.77
N ILE A 247 -18.56 12.11 -10.21
CA ILE A 247 -18.06 12.23 -8.83
C ILE A 247 -19.24 12.52 -7.92
N ARG A 248 -19.38 11.75 -6.86
CA ARG A 248 -20.40 11.97 -5.82
C ARG A 248 -19.73 12.05 -4.45
N GLU A 249 -20.03 13.11 -3.74
CA GLU A 249 -19.69 13.20 -2.31
C GLU A 249 -20.64 12.31 -1.50
N ILE A 250 -20.07 11.54 -0.57
CA ILE A 250 -20.85 10.68 0.33
C ILE A 250 -20.78 11.23 1.75
N LYS A 251 -21.96 11.46 2.34
CA LYS A 251 -22.12 11.67 3.77
C LYS A 251 -22.71 10.40 4.38
N ILE A 252 -21.91 9.70 5.18
CA ILE A 252 -22.38 8.54 5.92
C ILE A 252 -22.96 9.08 7.25
N GLN A 253 -24.18 8.68 7.55
CA GLN A 253 -24.83 9.01 8.83
C GLN A 253 -23.97 8.45 9.96
N LYS A 254 -23.56 9.32 10.86
CA LYS A 254 -22.68 8.96 11.98
C LYS A 254 -23.46 8.24 13.06
N SER A 255 -22.81 7.36 13.77
CA SER A 255 -23.33 6.82 15.02
C SER A 255 -23.24 7.88 16.13
N GLU A 256 -24.08 7.80 17.16
CA GLU A 256 -24.02 8.71 18.32
C GLU A 256 -22.61 8.79 18.95
N ALA A 257 -21.87 7.66 18.96
CA ALA A 257 -20.49 7.61 19.47
C ALA A 257 -19.49 8.38 18.59
N GLU A 258 -19.67 8.39 17.25
CA GLU A 258 -18.84 9.17 16.34
C GLU A 258 -19.12 10.66 16.44
N GLU A 259 -20.40 11.05 16.64
CA GLU A 259 -20.77 12.44 16.88
C GLU A 259 -20.19 12.95 18.21
N GLU A 260 -20.19 12.13 19.26
CA GLU A 260 -19.59 12.49 20.55
C GLU A 260 -18.06 12.69 20.45
N ASN A 261 -17.38 11.87 19.67
CA ASN A 261 -15.92 12.00 19.44
C ASN A 261 -15.55 13.24 18.60
N ILE A 262 -16.40 13.65 17.66
CA ILE A 262 -16.23 14.90 16.91
C ILE A 262 -16.38 16.10 17.83
N ASN A 263 -17.42 16.10 18.68
CA ASN A 263 -17.68 17.17 19.64
C ASN A 263 -16.55 17.31 20.68
N LYS A 264 -15.76 16.25 20.89
CA LYS A 264 -14.56 16.29 21.75
C LYS A 264 -13.30 16.75 21.00
N GLY A 265 -13.39 17.14 19.72
CA GLY A 265 -12.24 17.58 18.90
C GLY A 265 -11.25 16.47 18.57
N GLN A 266 -11.66 15.20 18.69
CA GLN A 266 -10.81 14.03 18.42
C GLN A 266 -10.91 13.54 16.98
N LEU A 267 -11.91 13.99 16.20
CA LEU A 267 -12.08 13.66 14.79
C LEU A 267 -11.99 14.93 13.95
N THR A 268 -11.21 14.80 12.90
CA THR A 268 -10.97 15.81 11.90
C THR A 268 -12.09 15.88 10.88
N ASN A 269 -12.08 16.88 10.03
CA ASN A 269 -12.97 16.99 8.89
C ASN A 269 -12.66 15.84 7.91
N VAL A 270 -13.67 15.04 7.56
CA VAL A 270 -13.52 13.90 6.66
C VAL A 270 -14.52 14.02 5.54
N VAL A 271 -14.03 14.09 4.30
CA VAL A 271 -14.85 14.10 3.09
C VAL A 271 -14.59 12.80 2.29
N ARG A 272 -15.67 12.21 1.79
CA ARG A 272 -15.62 10.97 1.00
C ARG A 272 -16.22 11.21 -0.37
N TYR A 273 -15.49 10.81 -1.38
CA TYR A 273 -15.95 10.80 -2.76
C TYR A 273 -15.97 9.38 -3.31
N ILE A 274 -16.94 9.11 -4.18
CA ILE A 274 -16.96 7.92 -5.02
C ILE A 274 -16.93 8.30 -6.49
N LEU A 275 -16.29 7.45 -7.29
CA LEU A 275 -16.34 7.49 -8.74
C LEU A 275 -17.46 6.55 -9.21
N VAL A 276 -18.52 7.09 -9.77
CA VAL A 276 -19.71 6.34 -10.20
C VAL A 276 -19.76 6.33 -11.71
N PRO A 277 -19.92 5.16 -12.37
CA PRO A 277 -20.22 5.10 -13.79
C PRO A 277 -21.45 5.94 -14.12
N ARG A 278 -21.44 6.64 -15.26
CA ARG A 278 -22.54 7.55 -15.64
C ARG A 278 -23.92 6.88 -15.66
N GLU A 279 -23.96 5.62 -16.08
CA GLU A 279 -25.19 4.84 -16.14
C GLU A 279 -25.78 4.58 -14.75
N VAL A 280 -24.92 4.48 -13.73
CA VAL A 280 -25.33 4.30 -12.33
C VAL A 280 -25.66 5.66 -11.70
N ALA A 281 -24.94 6.72 -12.06
CA ALA A 281 -25.14 8.06 -11.53
C ALA A 281 -26.56 8.60 -11.80
N VAL A 282 -27.17 8.22 -12.93
CA VAL A 282 -28.57 8.58 -13.26
C VAL A 282 -29.56 8.05 -12.24
N GLN A 283 -29.27 6.92 -11.59
CA GLN A 283 -30.14 6.30 -10.57
C GLN A 283 -30.03 7.00 -9.20
N TYR A 284 -28.98 7.79 -9.00
CA TYR A 284 -28.71 8.50 -7.75
C TYR A 284 -28.46 9.99 -8.07
N PRO A 285 -29.51 10.78 -8.33
CA PRO A 285 -29.35 12.19 -8.65
C PRO A 285 -28.85 12.99 -7.45
N GLY A 286 -28.05 14.02 -7.72
CA GLY A 286 -27.48 14.90 -6.69
C GLY A 286 -25.97 14.72 -6.51
N GLU A 287 -25.29 15.80 -6.16
CA GLU A 287 -23.84 15.81 -5.95
C GLU A 287 -23.45 15.15 -4.61
N ILE A 288 -24.32 15.25 -3.62
CA ILE A 288 -24.11 14.73 -2.27
C ILE A 288 -25.13 13.63 -2.00
N LEU A 289 -24.63 12.45 -1.62
CA LEU A 289 -25.46 11.31 -1.22
C LEU A 289 -25.36 11.11 0.29
N THR A 290 -26.46 11.27 1.01
CA THR A 290 -26.51 10.96 2.45
C THR A 290 -27.00 9.52 2.63
N LEU A 291 -26.17 8.66 3.17
CA LEU A 291 -26.38 7.22 3.25
C LEU A 291 -26.24 6.72 4.71
N SER A 292 -27.01 5.69 5.06
CA SER A 292 -26.68 4.89 6.22
C SER A 292 -25.42 4.05 5.97
N PRO A 293 -24.70 3.60 7.03
CA PRO A 293 -23.57 2.69 6.86
C PRO A 293 -23.93 1.43 6.06
N GLU A 294 -25.10 0.87 6.30
CA GLU A 294 -25.60 -0.33 5.64
C GLU A 294 -25.82 -0.11 4.14
N GLU A 295 -26.47 0.99 3.74
CA GLU A 295 -26.68 1.36 2.34
C GLU A 295 -25.35 1.60 1.63
N TYR A 296 -24.39 2.25 2.30
CA TYR A 296 -23.05 2.43 1.75
C TYR A 296 -22.39 1.09 1.46
N PHE A 297 -22.36 0.17 2.43
CA PHE A 297 -21.75 -1.14 2.25
C PHE A 297 -22.42 -1.97 1.15
N GLN A 298 -23.75 -1.98 1.10
CA GLN A 298 -24.49 -2.80 0.12
C GLN A 298 -24.38 -2.27 -1.31
N LYS A 299 -24.44 -0.94 -1.51
CA LYS A 299 -24.61 -0.35 -2.84
C LYS A 299 -23.34 0.29 -3.39
N PHE A 300 -22.54 0.93 -2.53
CA PHE A 300 -21.47 1.84 -2.94
C PHE A 300 -20.04 1.37 -2.59
N SER A 301 -19.87 0.42 -1.68
CA SER A 301 -18.54 -0.09 -1.27
C SER A 301 -17.73 -0.71 -2.41
N LYS A 302 -18.38 -1.07 -3.52
CA LYS A 302 -17.75 -1.63 -4.72
C LYS A 302 -17.16 -0.57 -5.66
N PHE A 303 -17.50 0.71 -5.48
CA PHE A 303 -17.00 1.79 -6.31
C PHE A 303 -15.65 2.32 -5.78
N GLU A 304 -14.89 2.86 -6.70
CA GLU A 304 -13.63 3.55 -6.36
C GLU A 304 -13.91 4.80 -5.53
N ARG A 305 -13.07 5.03 -4.52
CA ARG A 305 -13.30 6.11 -3.56
C ARG A 305 -12.04 6.89 -3.25
N LEU A 306 -12.22 8.17 -2.95
CA LEU A 306 -11.24 9.01 -2.27
C LEU A 306 -11.80 9.41 -0.92
N MET A 307 -11.01 9.20 0.14
CA MET A 307 -11.27 9.77 1.46
C MET A 307 -10.20 10.80 1.78
N ILE A 308 -10.62 12.02 2.00
CA ILE A 308 -9.76 13.14 2.39
C ILE A 308 -9.97 13.40 3.87
N ILE A 309 -8.88 13.44 4.62
CA ILE A 309 -8.87 13.66 6.07
C ILE A 309 -8.00 14.87 6.35
N GLU A 310 -8.60 15.95 6.88
CA GLU A 310 -7.83 17.06 7.43
C GLU A 310 -7.23 16.67 8.77
N ASP A 311 -5.93 16.93 8.94
CA ASP A 311 -5.24 16.71 10.20
C ASP A 311 -4.88 18.06 10.82
N PRO A 312 -5.64 18.51 11.87
CA PRO A 312 -5.43 19.82 12.47
C PRO A 312 -4.13 19.92 13.29
N GLN A 313 -3.42 18.81 13.48
CA GLN A 313 -2.12 18.81 14.16
C GLN A 313 -0.95 18.91 13.17
N GLU A 314 -1.23 18.86 11.88
CA GLU A 314 -0.23 18.89 10.84
C GLU A 314 -0.03 20.34 10.34
N HIS A 315 0.94 21.02 10.94
CA HIS A 315 1.31 22.41 10.63
C HIS A 315 2.76 22.53 10.11
N SER A 316 3.42 21.39 9.88
CA SER A 316 4.81 21.38 9.41
C SER A 316 4.90 21.69 7.93
N SER A 317 5.94 22.41 7.50
CA SER A 317 6.23 22.62 6.09
C SER A 317 6.44 21.29 5.37
N PHE A 318 5.68 21.06 4.31
CA PHE A 318 5.77 19.82 3.52
C PHE A 318 7.15 19.68 2.87
N LYS A 319 7.73 20.81 2.39
CA LYS A 319 9.08 20.86 1.82
C LYS A 319 10.14 20.48 2.84
N GLU A 320 9.98 20.92 4.08
CA GLU A 320 10.90 20.55 5.14
C GLU A 320 10.83 19.06 5.45
N ILE A 321 9.60 18.49 5.55
CA ILE A 321 9.39 17.07 5.83
C ILE A 321 9.93 16.18 4.72
N GLU A 322 9.62 16.50 3.46
CA GLU A 322 10.05 15.74 2.28
C GLU A 322 11.58 15.72 2.14
N ASN A 323 12.24 16.82 2.49
CA ASN A 323 13.69 16.97 2.36
C ASN A 323 14.47 16.53 3.61
N VAL A 324 13.81 16.01 4.64
CA VAL A 324 14.50 15.52 5.84
C VAL A 324 15.34 14.29 5.52
N LYS A 325 16.64 14.39 5.78
CA LYS A 325 17.55 13.25 5.77
C LYS A 325 17.62 12.68 7.18
N MET A 326 17.18 11.45 7.33
CA MET A 326 17.17 10.74 8.60
C MET A 326 18.51 10.04 8.83
N SER A 327 19.15 10.32 9.95
CA SER A 327 20.29 9.54 10.43
C SER A 327 19.87 8.51 11.48
N VAL A 328 20.71 7.53 11.75
CA VAL A 328 20.48 6.56 12.84
C VAL A 328 20.34 7.28 14.19
N VAL A 329 21.06 8.40 14.38
CA VAL A 329 20.97 9.22 15.60
C VAL A 329 19.60 9.90 15.71
N ASP A 330 19.04 10.38 14.59
CA ASP A 330 17.70 10.99 14.58
C ASP A 330 16.63 9.96 14.93
N ILE A 331 16.74 8.74 14.39
CA ILE A 331 15.83 7.62 14.68
C ILE A 331 15.86 7.29 16.17
N LEU A 332 17.05 7.18 16.77
CA LEU A 332 17.21 6.90 18.20
C LEU A 332 16.66 8.04 19.08
N ASN A 333 16.91 9.29 18.68
CA ASN A 333 16.41 10.45 19.41
C ASN A 333 14.87 10.55 19.31
N TYR A 334 14.30 10.23 18.16
CA TYR A 334 12.84 10.15 17.99
C TYR A 334 12.26 9.08 18.91
N LEU A 335 12.84 7.87 18.98
CA LEU A 335 12.36 6.83 19.86
C LEU A 335 12.32 7.31 21.32
N LYS A 336 13.40 7.91 21.82
CA LYS A 336 13.46 8.48 23.17
C LYS A 336 12.36 9.53 23.39
N TYR A 337 12.19 10.45 22.45
CA TYR A 337 11.14 11.46 22.49
C TYR A 337 9.74 10.84 22.51
N ALA A 338 9.47 9.85 21.66
CA ALA A 338 8.18 9.18 21.58
C ALA A 338 7.81 8.45 22.87
N VAL A 339 8.80 7.83 23.53
CA VAL A 339 8.66 7.21 24.85
C VAL A 339 8.35 8.28 25.91
N GLU A 340 9.13 9.35 25.99
CA GLU A 340 8.95 10.44 26.97
C GLU A 340 7.60 11.14 26.82
N LYS A 341 7.10 11.30 25.60
CA LYS A 341 5.81 11.96 25.30
C LYS A 341 4.63 11.03 25.35
N LYS A 342 4.81 9.76 25.73
CA LYS A 342 3.74 8.76 25.75
C LYS A 342 2.94 8.68 24.43
N LYS A 343 3.63 8.94 23.30
CA LYS A 343 3.00 8.84 21.96
C LYS A 343 2.59 7.41 21.63
N PHE A 344 3.27 6.44 22.21
CA PHE A 344 2.87 5.04 22.16
C PHE A 344 1.82 4.78 23.26
N LYS A 345 0.55 4.73 22.87
CA LYS A 345 -0.61 4.55 23.78
C LYS A 345 -0.78 3.09 24.23
N ILE A 346 0.27 2.46 24.73
CA ILE A 346 0.13 1.14 25.33
C ILE A 346 0.60 1.25 26.78
N ASP A 347 -0.34 1.17 27.70
CA ASP A 347 -0.07 1.19 29.14
C ASP A 347 0.96 0.12 29.59
N TYR A 348 1.03 -0.99 28.88
CA TYR A 348 2.01 -2.07 29.08
C TYR A 348 3.43 -1.71 28.62
N LEU A 349 3.57 -1.03 27.51
CA LEU A 349 4.85 -0.65 26.94
C LEU A 349 5.52 0.53 27.67
N GLU A 350 4.78 1.32 28.46
CA GLU A 350 5.36 2.44 29.22
C GLU A 350 6.46 1.98 30.19
N LYS A 351 6.29 0.82 30.81
CA LYS A 351 7.29 0.26 31.72
C LYS A 351 8.43 -0.43 30.98
N ASP A 352 8.08 -1.18 29.92
CA ASP A 352 9.01 -1.97 29.15
C ASP A 352 9.70 -1.17 28.03
N LEU A 353 9.08 -0.12 27.46
CA LEU A 353 9.72 0.75 26.47
C LEU A 353 10.86 1.58 27.09
N ASN A 354 10.76 2.02 28.34
CA ASN A 354 11.87 2.69 29.01
C ASN A 354 13.02 1.71 29.26
N GLU A 355 12.73 0.49 29.69
CA GLU A 355 13.73 -0.59 29.83
C GLU A 355 14.22 -1.04 28.46
N PHE A 356 13.34 -1.15 27.48
CA PHE A 356 13.59 -1.46 26.09
C PHE A 356 14.42 -0.37 25.39
N ALA A 357 14.04 0.91 25.49
CA ALA A 357 14.83 2.03 24.96
C ALA A 357 16.20 2.13 25.62
N SER A 358 16.35 1.74 26.90
CA SER A 358 17.65 1.68 27.59
C SER A 358 18.52 0.51 27.13
N LYS A 359 17.91 -0.59 26.66
CA LYS A 359 18.58 -1.76 26.09
C LYS A 359 18.89 -1.60 24.59
N LEU A 360 18.17 -0.71 23.88
CA LEU A 360 18.43 -0.36 22.50
C LEU A 360 19.68 0.53 22.41
N SER A 361 20.86 -0.06 22.51
CA SER A 361 22.13 0.62 22.24
C SER A 361 22.28 1.03 20.75
N SER A 362 21.38 0.55 19.87
CA SER A 362 21.38 0.79 18.42
C SER A 362 19.97 0.66 17.86
N ALA A 363 19.05 1.60 18.17
CA ALA A 363 17.73 1.59 17.54
C ALA A 363 17.85 1.76 16.03
N SER A 364 17.34 0.78 15.30
CA SER A 364 17.24 0.82 13.85
C SER A 364 15.82 1.23 13.43
N PHE A 365 15.68 1.72 12.21
CA PHE A 365 14.34 1.96 11.63
C PHE A 365 13.52 0.67 11.57
N THR A 366 14.17 -0.46 11.30
CA THR A 366 13.55 -1.80 11.32
C THR A 366 12.95 -2.15 12.68
N GLU A 367 13.64 -1.83 13.78
CA GLU A 367 13.12 -2.06 15.15
C GLU A 367 11.94 -1.11 15.47
N LEU A 368 12.03 0.18 15.11
CA LEU A 368 10.91 1.10 15.23
C LEU A 368 9.67 0.62 14.44
N LEU A 369 9.90 0.12 13.23
CA LEU A 369 8.84 -0.43 12.40
C LEU A 369 8.19 -1.67 13.04
N ALA A 370 8.98 -2.52 13.69
CA ALA A 370 8.46 -3.67 14.43
C ALA A 370 7.62 -3.22 15.64
N ILE A 371 8.06 -2.21 16.38
CA ILE A 371 7.29 -1.60 17.47
C ILE A 371 5.96 -1.07 16.95
N GLU A 372 5.96 -0.28 15.89
CA GLU A 372 4.73 0.24 15.27
C GLU A 372 3.78 -0.91 14.86
N GLY A 373 4.31 -1.99 14.30
CA GLY A 373 3.52 -3.17 13.96
C GLY A 373 2.92 -3.86 15.16
N CYS A 374 3.64 -3.94 16.29
CA CYS A 374 3.14 -4.47 17.56
C CYS A 374 2.02 -3.59 18.12
N LEU A 375 2.14 -2.27 18.00
CA LEU A 375 1.21 -1.29 18.54
C LEU A 375 -0.12 -1.24 17.76
N HIS A 376 -0.04 -1.32 16.44
CA HIS A 376 -1.20 -1.20 15.56
C HIS A 376 -1.89 -2.54 15.31
N GLY A 377 -1.16 -3.65 15.39
CA GLY A 377 -1.71 -4.98 15.18
C GLY A 377 -2.55 -5.48 16.35
N THR A 378 -3.55 -6.30 16.07
CA THR A 378 -4.39 -6.93 17.10
C THR A 378 -3.94 -8.37 17.33
N GLY A 379 -3.59 -8.72 18.58
CA GLY A 379 -3.02 -10.02 18.94
C GLY A 379 -1.57 -10.20 18.47
N VAL A 380 -0.90 -9.11 18.12
CA VAL A 380 0.51 -9.12 17.73
C VAL A 380 1.40 -9.05 18.96
N TRP A 381 1.11 -8.17 19.91
CA TRP A 381 1.93 -7.96 21.09
C TRP A 381 1.41 -8.72 22.31
N GLU A 382 0.21 -8.39 22.81
CA GLU A 382 -0.38 -8.96 24.01
C GLU A 382 -0.45 -10.48 23.94
N GLU A 383 0.01 -11.18 25.00
CA GLU A 383 -0.01 -12.63 25.11
C GLU A 383 0.69 -13.40 23.94
N ASN A 384 1.40 -12.70 23.08
CA ASN A 384 2.06 -13.20 21.88
C ASN A 384 3.51 -12.66 21.77
N GLY A 385 3.73 -11.57 21.03
CA GLY A 385 5.04 -10.99 20.80
C GLY A 385 5.78 -10.64 22.09
N GLU A 386 5.08 -10.17 23.12
CA GLU A 386 5.61 -9.87 24.44
C GLU A 386 6.32 -11.08 25.06
N LYS A 387 5.67 -12.26 25.05
CA LYS A 387 6.25 -13.49 25.56
C LYS A 387 7.46 -13.95 24.77
N LEU A 388 7.35 -13.92 23.44
CA LEU A 388 8.42 -14.31 22.54
C LEU A 388 9.65 -13.40 22.71
N TYR A 389 9.42 -12.09 22.89
CA TYR A 389 10.49 -11.15 23.16
C TYR A 389 11.15 -11.41 24.51
N ALA A 390 10.37 -11.71 25.55
CA ALA A 390 10.88 -12.07 26.87
C ALA A 390 11.68 -13.38 26.84
N GLU A 391 11.35 -14.32 25.96
CA GLU A 391 12.07 -15.56 25.69
C GLU A 391 13.33 -15.35 24.82
N GLY A 392 13.59 -14.12 24.35
CA GLY A 392 14.81 -13.74 23.63
C GLY A 392 14.67 -13.73 22.11
N ILE A 393 13.46 -13.86 21.55
CA ILE A 393 13.24 -13.65 20.11
C ILE A 393 13.35 -12.16 19.79
N PRO A 394 14.25 -11.74 18.87
CA PRO A 394 14.41 -10.34 18.52
C PRO A 394 13.12 -9.74 17.94
N LEU A 395 12.84 -8.47 18.22
CA LEU A 395 11.68 -7.75 17.66
C LEU A 395 11.61 -7.83 16.14
N SER A 396 12.75 -7.74 15.48
CA SER A 396 12.85 -7.80 14.01
C SER A 396 12.49 -9.16 13.41
N GLU A 397 12.34 -10.20 14.25
CA GLU A 397 11.94 -11.54 13.83
C GLU A 397 10.46 -11.84 14.13
N LEU A 398 9.83 -11.03 14.99
CA LEU A 398 8.40 -11.17 15.29
C LEU A 398 7.53 -10.89 14.05
N ILE A 399 6.32 -11.44 14.06
CA ILE A 399 5.32 -11.19 13.01
C ILE A 399 4.66 -9.84 13.29
N THR A 400 5.19 -8.76 12.75
CA THR A 400 4.74 -7.40 13.03
C THR A 400 4.06 -6.71 11.85
N ASN A 401 4.29 -7.19 10.63
CA ASN A 401 3.67 -6.66 9.43
C ASN A 401 3.51 -7.75 8.36
N ARG A 402 2.63 -7.47 7.40
CA ARG A 402 2.24 -8.41 6.35
C ARG A 402 3.40 -8.79 5.42
N GLU A 403 4.18 -7.82 4.99
CA GLU A 403 5.21 -8.00 3.97
C GLU A 403 6.42 -8.77 4.49
N ASP A 404 6.81 -8.54 5.75
CA ASP A 404 7.91 -9.30 6.37
C ASP A 404 7.48 -10.75 6.63
N ALA A 405 6.22 -10.98 7.04
CA ALA A 405 5.66 -12.32 7.13
C ALA A 405 5.65 -13.04 5.78
N TYR A 406 5.29 -12.33 4.70
CA TYR A 406 5.36 -12.88 3.35
C TYR A 406 6.79 -13.25 2.97
N THR A 407 7.74 -12.35 3.14
CA THR A 407 9.15 -12.57 2.78
C THR A 407 9.73 -13.78 3.54
N TYR A 408 9.42 -13.88 4.83
CA TYR A 408 9.85 -15.01 5.66
C TYR A 408 9.26 -16.34 5.16
N LEU A 409 7.94 -16.43 5.03
CA LEU A 409 7.27 -17.65 4.58
C LEU A 409 7.65 -18.02 3.14
N TYR A 410 7.81 -17.03 2.26
CA TYR A 410 8.27 -17.28 0.91
C TYR A 410 9.68 -17.88 0.88
N SER A 411 10.59 -17.41 1.74
CA SER A 411 11.94 -18.00 1.85
C SER A 411 11.93 -19.47 2.29
N LYS A 412 10.91 -19.87 3.08
CA LYS A 412 10.76 -21.25 3.56
C LYS A 412 10.09 -22.18 2.54
N LEU A 413 9.10 -21.67 1.81
CA LEU A 413 8.21 -22.46 0.96
C LEU A 413 8.60 -22.44 -0.55
N ASN A 414 9.42 -21.48 -0.98
CA ASN A 414 9.80 -21.35 -2.39
C ASN A 414 10.55 -22.57 -2.91
N GLY A 415 10.06 -23.11 -4.02
CA GLY A 415 10.63 -24.31 -4.68
C GLY A 415 10.29 -25.64 -4.00
N LYS A 416 9.46 -25.65 -2.94
CA LYS A 416 9.20 -26.85 -2.15
C LYS A 416 7.74 -27.31 -2.18
N CYS A 417 6.78 -26.48 -2.53
CA CYS A 417 5.38 -26.81 -2.25
C CYS A 417 4.40 -26.76 -3.43
N CYS A 418 4.64 -26.04 -4.51
CA CYS A 418 3.70 -25.96 -5.65
C CYS A 418 4.29 -25.23 -6.86
N ASP A 419 3.52 -25.23 -7.98
CA ASP A 419 3.87 -24.53 -9.22
C ASP A 419 3.84 -22.99 -9.10
N ASN A 420 3.18 -22.43 -8.04
CA ASN A 420 3.09 -21.00 -7.77
C ASN A 420 3.28 -20.70 -6.28
N PRO A 421 4.50 -20.81 -5.75
CA PRO A 421 4.76 -20.56 -4.33
C PRO A 421 4.46 -19.12 -3.89
N SER A 422 4.68 -18.13 -4.77
CA SER A 422 4.39 -16.73 -4.48
C SER A 422 2.90 -16.50 -4.20
N GLY A 423 2.02 -17.01 -5.05
CA GLY A 423 0.57 -16.91 -4.86
C GLY A 423 0.07 -17.66 -3.64
N GLN A 424 0.62 -18.85 -3.36
CA GLN A 424 0.25 -19.63 -2.18
C GLN A 424 0.64 -18.90 -0.89
N VAL A 425 1.86 -18.42 -0.78
CA VAL A 425 2.32 -17.64 0.38
C VAL A 425 1.51 -16.37 0.56
N TYR A 426 1.17 -15.69 -0.55
CA TYR A 426 0.30 -14.51 -0.49
C TYR A 426 -1.06 -14.81 0.14
N GLU A 427 -1.73 -15.91 -0.24
CA GLU A 427 -3.02 -16.30 0.35
C GLU A 427 -2.86 -16.72 1.83
N ILE A 428 -1.76 -17.38 2.21
CA ILE A 428 -1.47 -17.69 3.62
C ILE A 428 -1.37 -16.39 4.44
N VAL A 429 -0.58 -15.44 3.97
CA VAL A 429 -0.37 -14.17 4.67
C VAL A 429 -1.62 -13.31 4.68
N LYS A 430 -2.44 -13.36 3.64
CA LYS A 430 -3.75 -12.70 3.61
C LYS A 430 -4.72 -13.29 4.63
N GLY A 431 -4.66 -14.62 4.86
CA GLY A 431 -5.39 -15.28 5.94
C GLY A 431 -4.92 -14.83 7.32
N LEU A 432 -3.61 -14.73 7.51
CA LEU A 432 -2.99 -14.18 8.71
C LEU A 432 -3.42 -12.72 8.95
N GLN A 433 -3.32 -11.85 7.94
CA GLN A 433 -3.72 -10.45 8.03
C GLN A 433 -5.16 -10.27 8.51
N LYS A 434 -6.07 -11.15 8.08
CA LYS A 434 -7.50 -11.10 8.43
C LYS A 434 -7.86 -11.86 9.69
N GLY A 435 -6.88 -12.38 10.43
CA GLY A 435 -7.12 -13.16 11.66
C GLY A 435 -7.86 -14.47 11.45
N ILE A 436 -7.79 -15.05 10.25
CA ILE A 436 -8.53 -16.29 9.94
C ILE A 436 -8.05 -17.42 10.85
N TYR A 437 -6.75 -17.50 11.10
CA TYR A 437 -6.16 -18.58 11.90
C TYR A 437 -6.46 -18.43 13.39
N ALA A 438 -6.58 -17.20 13.90
CA ALA A 438 -7.00 -16.94 15.26
C ALA A 438 -8.50 -17.18 15.48
N GLY A 439 -9.35 -16.80 14.50
CA GLY A 439 -10.79 -16.89 14.64
C GLY A 439 -11.39 -18.27 14.28
N LYS A 440 -10.85 -18.93 13.23
CA LYS A 440 -11.38 -20.21 12.70
C LYS A 440 -10.45 -21.40 12.95
N GLY A 441 -9.26 -21.16 13.47
CA GLY A 441 -8.21 -22.15 13.56
C GLY A 441 -7.39 -22.29 12.27
N MET A 442 -6.15 -22.76 12.40
CA MET A 442 -5.27 -23.06 11.27
C MET A 442 -5.65 -24.42 10.68
N PRO A 443 -5.82 -24.57 9.36
CA PRO A 443 -6.02 -25.85 8.71
C PRO A 443 -4.86 -26.81 9.00
N ALA A 444 -5.14 -28.08 9.28
CA ALA A 444 -4.12 -29.07 9.66
C ALA A 444 -3.11 -29.33 8.54
N ASP A 445 -3.54 -29.31 7.28
CA ASP A 445 -2.68 -29.43 6.10
C ASP A 445 -1.75 -28.24 5.94
N LEU A 446 -2.20 -27.04 6.27
CA LEU A 446 -1.35 -25.84 6.29
C LEU A 446 -0.32 -25.92 7.42
N GLU A 447 -0.74 -26.30 8.62
CA GLU A 447 0.16 -26.44 9.77
C GLU A 447 1.26 -27.48 9.48
N GLN A 448 0.87 -28.63 8.93
CA GLN A 448 1.82 -29.65 8.51
C GLN A 448 2.79 -29.15 7.44
N LEU A 449 2.30 -28.43 6.42
CA LEU A 449 3.14 -27.82 5.38
C LEU A 449 4.20 -26.87 5.98
N LEU A 450 3.81 -26.04 6.95
CA LEU A 450 4.72 -25.10 7.60
C LEU A 450 5.81 -25.83 8.40
N LEU A 451 5.42 -26.84 9.18
CA LEU A 451 6.34 -27.67 9.97
C LEU A 451 7.34 -28.43 9.07
N GLU A 452 6.87 -29.07 8.01
CA GLU A 452 7.72 -29.79 7.03
C GLU A 452 8.73 -28.87 6.34
N ASN A 453 8.45 -27.56 6.28
CA ASN A 453 9.35 -26.55 5.71
C ASN A 453 10.11 -25.74 6.77
N GLU A 454 10.30 -26.31 7.95
CA GLU A 454 11.14 -25.75 9.01
C GLU A 454 10.68 -24.34 9.46
N VAL A 455 9.37 -24.08 9.47
CA VAL A 455 8.81 -22.91 10.16
C VAL A 455 8.73 -23.27 11.64
N PRO A 456 9.33 -22.47 12.54
CA PRO A 456 9.36 -22.80 13.98
C PRO A 456 7.97 -22.83 14.61
N ASP A 457 7.76 -23.70 15.60
CA ASP A 457 6.49 -23.82 16.32
C ASP A 457 6.03 -22.48 16.89
N TRP A 458 6.93 -21.68 17.47
CA TRP A 458 6.60 -20.38 18.03
C TRP A 458 6.03 -19.43 16.97
N TYR A 459 6.52 -19.51 15.71
CA TYR A 459 6.03 -18.68 14.61
C TYR A 459 4.61 -19.10 14.21
N ILE A 460 4.38 -20.40 14.09
CA ILE A 460 3.06 -20.97 13.79
C ILE A 460 2.06 -20.63 14.91
N ASP A 461 2.46 -20.76 16.17
CA ASP A 461 1.64 -20.39 17.32
C ASP A 461 1.35 -18.89 17.38
N SER A 462 2.31 -18.06 16.99
CA SER A 462 2.09 -16.62 16.85
C SER A 462 1.05 -16.33 15.75
N MET A 463 1.12 -17.01 14.59
CA MET A 463 0.12 -16.86 13.51
C MET A 463 -1.31 -17.18 14.00
N LYS A 464 -1.47 -18.15 14.91
CA LYS A 464 -2.76 -18.55 15.48
C LYS A 464 -3.34 -17.55 16.48
N LYS A 465 -2.55 -16.60 16.98
CA LYS A 465 -2.97 -15.58 17.95
C LYS A 465 -3.28 -14.24 17.30
N ILE A 466 -2.72 -13.97 16.12
CA ILE A 466 -2.86 -12.69 15.42
C ILE A 466 -4.25 -12.56 14.80
N HIS A 467 -4.97 -11.51 15.20
CA HIS A 467 -6.28 -11.15 14.64
C HIS A 467 -6.19 -10.17 13.48
N TYR A 468 -5.19 -9.30 13.49
CA TYR A 468 -4.91 -8.37 12.40
C TYR A 468 -3.46 -7.89 12.42
N ILE A 469 -2.82 -7.86 11.25
CA ILE A 469 -1.52 -7.20 11.04
C ILE A 469 -1.61 -6.14 9.96
N PHE A 470 -0.91 -5.03 10.20
CA PHE A 470 -0.87 -3.93 9.24
C PHE A 470 0.07 -4.20 8.08
N PRO A 471 -0.19 -3.61 6.91
CA PRO A 471 0.78 -3.57 5.82
C PRO A 471 2.03 -2.75 6.20
N LYS A 472 3.20 -3.23 5.82
CA LYS A 472 4.50 -2.58 6.08
C LYS A 472 4.54 -1.15 5.56
N ALA A 473 4.09 -0.93 4.33
CA ALA A 473 4.08 0.39 3.70
C ALA A 473 3.24 1.41 4.50
N HIS A 474 2.11 0.98 5.08
CA HIS A 474 1.30 1.85 5.93
C HIS A 474 2.08 2.31 7.18
N LEU A 475 2.73 1.39 7.86
CA LEU A 475 3.54 1.70 9.05
C LEU A 475 4.72 2.61 8.71
N ILE A 476 5.43 2.35 7.59
CA ILE A 476 6.55 3.16 7.13
C ILE A 476 6.10 4.60 6.85
N THR A 477 4.96 4.78 6.18
CA THR A 477 4.42 6.09 5.82
C THR A 477 4.26 6.97 7.05
N TYR A 478 3.65 6.45 8.11
CA TYR A 478 3.45 7.19 9.36
C TYR A 478 4.74 7.40 10.13
N LEU A 479 5.56 6.37 10.25
CA LEU A 479 6.82 6.46 10.97
C LEU A 479 7.79 7.47 10.33
N LYS A 480 7.91 7.49 9.00
CA LYS A 480 8.70 8.49 8.29
C LYS A 480 8.19 9.90 8.56
N ARG A 481 6.88 10.13 8.48
CA ARG A 481 6.25 11.41 8.80
C ARG A 481 6.60 11.85 10.21
N ASP A 482 6.37 11.00 11.20
CA ASP A 482 6.54 11.35 12.59
C ASP A 482 7.99 11.67 12.97
N ILE A 483 8.96 10.92 12.39
CA ILE A 483 10.38 11.19 12.55
C ILE A 483 10.75 12.53 11.86
N SER A 484 10.26 12.77 10.65
CA SER A 484 10.53 14.02 9.92
C SER A 484 9.99 15.24 10.67
N ASN A 485 8.77 15.15 11.19
CA ASN A 485 8.16 16.20 12.02
C ASN A 485 9.00 16.47 13.27
N TYR A 486 9.44 15.41 13.96
CA TYR A 486 10.31 15.55 15.13
C TYR A 486 11.61 16.28 14.81
N ILE A 487 12.27 15.93 13.69
CA ILE A 487 13.51 16.56 13.25
C ILE A 487 13.29 18.03 12.91
N SER A 488 12.20 18.35 12.19
CA SER A 488 11.84 19.72 11.81
C SER A 488 11.59 20.59 13.04
N ILE A 489 10.77 20.12 13.99
CA ILE A 489 10.46 20.83 15.24
C ILE A 489 11.76 21.10 16.04
N LYS A 490 12.64 20.11 16.12
CA LYS A 490 13.91 20.23 16.86
C LYS A 490 14.83 21.27 16.23
N ARG A 491 14.99 21.25 14.90
CA ARG A 491 15.81 22.22 14.16
C ARG A 491 15.28 23.64 14.31
N ASN A 492 13.96 23.83 14.22
CA ASN A 492 13.32 25.14 14.39
C ASN A 492 13.43 25.64 15.85
N GLY A 493 13.30 24.76 16.83
CA GLY A 493 13.53 25.09 18.25
C GLY A 493 14.96 25.51 18.55
N GLU A 494 15.96 24.81 18.00
CA GLU A 494 17.38 25.18 18.12
C GLU A 494 17.72 26.51 17.43
N ALA A 495 17.08 26.80 16.28
CA ALA A 495 17.25 28.06 15.57
C ALA A 495 16.65 29.26 16.35
N LEU A 496 15.56 29.06 17.10
CA LEU A 496 14.97 30.07 17.99
C LEU A 496 15.85 30.33 19.22
N VAL A 497 16.47 29.30 19.79
CA VAL A 497 17.36 29.45 20.96
C VAL A 497 18.67 30.14 20.58
N GLN A 498 19.15 30.02 19.34
CA GLN A 498 20.34 30.76 18.85
C GLN A 498 20.05 32.22 18.49
N LYS A 499 18.79 32.62 18.40
CA LYS A 499 18.38 34.01 18.10
C LYS A 499 18.11 34.86 19.35
N TYR A 500 18.12 34.28 20.52
CA TYR A 500 17.98 34.92 21.83
C TYR A 500 19.22 34.59 22.69
#